data_706212c5f4cc07a4333989fbc0ebb0ab
#
_entry.id   706212c5f4cc07a4333989fbc0ebb0ab
#
_cell.length_a   1.000
_cell.length_b   1.000
_cell.length_c   1.000
_cell.angle_alpha   90.00
_cell.angle_beta   90.00
_cell.angle_gamma   90.00
#
_symmetry.space_group_name_H-M   'P 1'
#
loop_
_entity.id
_entity.type
_entity.pdbx_description
1 polymer ?
#
loop_
_entity_poly.entity_id
_entity_poly.type
_entity_poly.pdbx_seq_one_letter_code
_entity_poly.pdbx_strand_id
1 'polypeptide(L)'
;MTDGGHAAVSTAVDTAGAMTGKKGNNKDVSRPFWEKPLDALTRSEWEKLCDGCGRCCLIKLEDDDTGAIYPTSVACQLLDRESCRCGDYQHRRDHVPDCIRLTLTKLKDIRWLPPTCAYVLREAGKPLAPWHPLLSGDPDSVHRAGVSVRGRVEADETEIEIDDLPDFIRLWPKRWPKKARY
;
A
#
# COMPACT_ATOMS: atom_id res chain seq x y z
N MET A 1 -10.50 -32.72 74.44
CA MET A 1 -11.60 -33.61 74.10
C MET A 1 -11.55 -33.65 72.56
N THR A 2 -10.80 -34.61 72.08
CA THR A 2 -11.26 -35.86 71.44
C THR A 2 -11.85 -35.55 70.05
N ASP A 3 -11.52 -36.09 69.02
CA ASP A 3 -10.95 -37.29 68.44
C ASP A 3 -11.14 -37.14 66.95
N GLY A 4 -10.31 -37.47 66.08
CA GLY A 4 -9.84 -38.77 65.75
C GLY A 4 -10.41 -39.18 64.39
N GLY A 5 -9.60 -39.67 63.56
CA GLY A 5 -10.02 -40.65 62.57
C GLY A 5 -9.68 -40.35 61.12
N HIS A 6 -8.59 -40.81 60.70
CA HIS A 6 -8.27 -41.94 59.79
C HIS A 6 -8.53 -41.71 58.27
N ALA A 7 -7.47 -41.81 57.64
CA ALA A 7 -7.06 -42.23 56.31
C ALA A 7 -8.06 -43.03 55.44
N ALA A 8 -8.06 -42.75 54.18
CA ALA A 8 -8.12 -43.75 53.13
C ALA A 8 -7.37 -43.28 51.89
N VAL A 9 -6.29 -43.97 51.60
CA VAL A 9 -5.55 -43.97 50.35
C VAL A 9 -6.39 -44.70 49.29
N SER A 10 -6.60 -44.14 48.16
CA SER A 10 -7.03 -44.88 46.96
C SER A 10 -6.27 -44.38 45.74
N THR A 11 -5.42 -45.27 45.31
CA THR A 11 -4.71 -45.28 44.01
C THR A 11 -5.71 -45.54 42.89
N ALA A 12 -5.67 -44.74 41.86
CA ALA A 12 -6.14 -45.10 40.49
C ALA A 12 -5.44 -44.22 39.46
N VAL A 13 -4.49 -44.81 38.89
CA VAL A 13 -4.13 -45.16 37.50
C VAL A 13 -4.32 -44.07 36.46
N ASP A 14 -3.18 -43.80 35.85
CA ASP A 14 -2.92 -43.15 34.60
C ASP A 14 -3.97 -43.38 33.50
N THR A 15 -4.34 -42.26 32.85
CA THR A 15 -4.72 -42.33 31.47
C THR A 15 -4.05 -41.14 30.75
N ALA A 16 -2.94 -41.45 30.12
CA ALA A 16 -2.23 -40.57 29.20
C ALA A 16 -3.13 -40.28 28.00
N GLY A 17 -3.81 -39.13 28.04
CA GLY A 17 -4.44 -38.53 26.87
C GLY A 17 -3.38 -37.85 26.01
N ALA A 18 -2.95 -38.52 24.96
CA ALA A 18 -2.08 -37.96 23.95
C ALA A 18 -2.76 -36.72 23.29
N MET A 19 -2.38 -35.54 23.73
CA MET A 19 -2.68 -34.32 22.99
C MET A 19 -1.82 -34.34 21.73
N THR A 20 -2.44 -34.74 20.61
CA THR A 20 -1.91 -34.53 19.29
C THR A 20 -1.85 -33.04 19.01
N GLY A 21 -0.71 -32.45 19.31
CA GLY A 21 -0.38 -31.10 18.92
C GLY A 21 -0.47 -31.01 17.38
N LYS A 22 -1.49 -30.35 16.88
CA LYS A 22 -1.50 -29.87 15.49
C LYS A 22 -0.22 -29.06 15.32
N LYS A 23 0.76 -29.65 14.65
CA LYS A 23 1.90 -28.92 14.08
C LYS A 23 1.31 -27.88 13.15
N GLY A 24 1.17 -26.64 13.61
CA GLY A 24 0.94 -25.48 12.78
C GLY A 24 2.02 -25.48 11.72
N ASN A 25 1.59 -25.57 10.47
CA ASN A 25 2.45 -25.63 9.30
C ASN A 25 3.20 -24.29 9.23
N ASN A 26 4.42 -24.26 9.75
CA ASN A 26 5.31 -23.08 9.79
C ASN A 26 5.88 -22.81 8.39
N LYS A 27 4.98 -22.65 7.39
CA LYS A 27 5.35 -22.24 6.01
C LYS A 27 5.40 -20.73 5.83
N ASP A 28 5.13 -19.95 6.90
CA ASP A 28 4.98 -18.50 6.80
C ASP A 28 6.26 -17.70 7.13
N VAL A 29 7.31 -18.36 7.60
CA VAL A 29 8.57 -17.71 8.03
C VAL A 29 9.50 -17.38 6.84
N SER A 30 9.24 -17.90 5.64
CA SER A 30 10.09 -17.71 4.47
C SER A 30 9.54 -16.77 3.40
N ARG A 31 8.27 -16.35 3.50
CA ARG A 31 7.69 -15.47 2.48
C ARG A 31 7.97 -14.01 2.79
N PRO A 32 8.42 -13.23 1.79
CA PRO A 32 8.56 -11.80 1.97
C PRO A 32 7.20 -11.15 2.32
N PHE A 33 7.22 -10.13 3.17
CA PHE A 33 5.98 -9.54 3.70
C PHE A 33 5.02 -9.05 2.60
N TRP A 34 5.54 -8.61 1.46
CA TRP A 34 4.73 -8.13 0.33
C TRP A 34 3.97 -9.25 -0.40
N GLU A 35 4.21 -10.50 -0.09
CA GLU A 35 3.43 -11.66 -0.57
C GLU A 35 2.30 -12.06 0.38
N LYS A 36 2.28 -11.52 1.61
CA LYS A 36 1.19 -11.74 2.55
C LYS A 36 -0.13 -11.17 2.01
N PRO A 37 -1.29 -11.68 2.46
CA PRO A 37 -2.56 -11.01 2.28
C PRO A 37 -2.51 -9.58 2.82
N LEU A 38 -3.19 -8.63 2.18
CA LEU A 38 -3.13 -7.21 2.56
C LEU A 38 -3.66 -6.95 3.97
N ASP A 39 -4.63 -7.74 4.44
CA ASP A 39 -5.20 -7.67 5.79
C ASP A 39 -4.27 -8.23 6.88
N ALA A 40 -3.27 -9.02 6.48
CA ALA A 40 -2.24 -9.55 7.39
C ALA A 40 -1.00 -8.66 7.53
N LEU A 41 -0.94 -7.54 6.79
CA LEU A 41 0.18 -6.62 6.86
C LEU A 41 0.11 -5.75 8.12
N THR A 42 1.23 -5.62 8.80
CA THR A 42 1.41 -4.57 9.81
C THR A 42 1.36 -3.20 9.16
N ARG A 43 1.12 -2.14 9.95
CA ARG A 43 1.13 -0.77 9.45
C ARG A 43 2.45 -0.42 8.76
N SER A 44 3.58 -0.83 9.34
CA SER A 44 4.90 -0.57 8.74
C SER A 44 5.10 -1.31 7.42
N GLU A 45 4.63 -2.56 7.30
CA GLU A 45 4.68 -3.32 6.05
C GLU A 45 3.75 -2.71 4.99
N TRP A 46 2.57 -2.26 5.39
CA TRP A 46 1.65 -1.54 4.51
C TRP A 46 2.31 -0.29 3.91
N GLU A 47 2.89 0.58 4.72
CA GLU A 47 3.54 1.80 4.23
C GLU A 47 4.71 1.50 3.27
N LYS A 48 5.41 0.39 3.45
CA LYS A 48 6.51 -0.04 2.57
C LYS A 48 6.05 -0.58 1.21
N LEU A 49 4.76 -0.86 1.02
CA LEU A 49 4.23 -1.28 -0.28
C LEU A 49 4.20 -0.14 -1.31
N CYS A 50 4.33 1.11 -0.91
CA CYS A 50 4.37 2.23 -1.83
C CYS A 50 5.70 2.24 -2.58
N ASP A 51 5.65 2.16 -3.92
CA ASP A 51 6.83 2.24 -4.79
C ASP A 51 7.38 3.67 -4.95
N GLY A 52 6.64 4.68 -4.47
CA GLY A 52 7.07 6.08 -4.56
C GLY A 52 6.89 6.69 -5.95
N CYS A 53 5.98 6.20 -6.76
CA CYS A 53 5.73 6.79 -8.09
C CYS A 53 5.11 8.19 -8.05
N GLY A 54 4.53 8.63 -6.94
CA GLY A 54 3.93 9.96 -6.75
C GLY A 54 2.59 10.19 -7.45
N ARG A 55 2.11 9.26 -8.27
CA ARG A 55 0.92 9.45 -9.12
C ARG A 55 -0.38 9.62 -8.34
N CYS A 56 -0.46 9.11 -7.13
CA CYS A 56 -1.61 9.35 -6.26
C CYS A 56 -1.72 10.81 -5.80
N CYS A 57 -0.62 11.56 -5.80
CA CYS A 57 -0.57 12.97 -5.41
C CYS A 57 -0.77 13.95 -6.58
N LEU A 58 -1.05 13.47 -7.80
CA LEU A 58 -1.47 14.34 -8.88
C LEU A 58 -2.92 14.75 -8.69
N ILE A 59 -3.26 15.97 -9.11
CA ILE A 59 -4.64 16.42 -9.21
C ILE A 59 -5.35 15.63 -10.32
N LYS A 60 -6.61 15.30 -10.11
CA LYS A 60 -7.44 14.52 -11.04
C LYS A 60 -8.76 15.22 -11.25
N LEU A 61 -9.20 15.22 -12.48
CA LEU A 61 -10.53 15.67 -12.86
C LEU A 61 -11.40 14.44 -13.09
N GLU A 62 -12.63 14.50 -12.63
CA GLU A 62 -13.66 13.53 -12.91
C GLU A 62 -14.66 14.17 -13.87
N ASP A 63 -15.00 13.46 -14.93
CA ASP A 63 -16.01 13.86 -15.87
C ASP A 63 -17.38 13.53 -15.30
N ASP A 64 -18.22 14.53 -15.15
CA ASP A 64 -19.52 14.42 -14.47
C ASP A 64 -20.51 13.51 -15.22
N ASP A 65 -20.40 13.43 -16.54
CA ASP A 65 -21.32 12.62 -17.37
C ASP A 65 -20.92 11.15 -17.40
N THR A 66 -19.62 10.88 -17.44
CA THR A 66 -19.09 9.51 -17.65
C THR A 66 -18.42 8.90 -16.41
N GLY A 67 -18.09 9.71 -15.40
CA GLY A 67 -17.28 9.30 -14.24
C GLY A 67 -15.84 8.92 -14.63
N ALA A 68 -15.37 9.36 -15.81
CA ALA A 68 -14.01 9.10 -16.26
C ALA A 68 -13.02 9.98 -15.49
N ILE A 69 -11.90 9.38 -15.06
CA ILE A 69 -10.86 10.08 -14.29
C ILE A 69 -9.70 10.45 -15.19
N TYR A 70 -9.38 11.72 -15.21
CA TYR A 70 -8.30 12.32 -15.98
C TYR A 70 -7.21 12.86 -15.05
N PRO A 71 -6.06 12.19 -14.93
CA PRO A 71 -4.94 12.72 -14.16
C PRO A 71 -4.28 13.88 -14.93
N THR A 72 -3.82 14.87 -14.16
CA THR A 72 -3.12 16.05 -14.69
C THR A 72 -1.61 15.96 -14.46
N SER A 73 -0.86 16.96 -14.94
CA SER A 73 0.54 17.21 -14.55
C SER A 73 0.67 18.19 -13.37
N VAL A 74 -0.44 18.56 -12.75
CA VAL A 74 -0.47 19.37 -11.54
C VAL A 74 -0.44 18.45 -10.32
N ALA A 75 0.39 18.76 -9.35
CA ALA A 75 0.57 17.95 -8.13
C ALA A 75 -0.01 18.63 -6.91
N CYS A 76 -0.27 17.85 -5.89
CA CYS A 76 -0.50 18.33 -4.53
C CYS A 76 0.70 19.16 -4.05
N GLN A 77 0.45 20.28 -3.39
CA GLN A 77 1.46 21.20 -2.85
C GLN A 77 2.50 20.54 -1.93
N LEU A 78 2.16 19.42 -1.32
CA LEU A 78 3.08 18.68 -0.43
C LEU A 78 3.95 17.66 -1.19
N LEU A 79 3.78 17.49 -2.50
CA LEU A 79 4.58 16.55 -3.25
C LEU A 79 5.98 17.11 -3.53
N ASP A 80 6.99 16.50 -2.96
CA ASP A 80 8.37 16.74 -3.38
C ASP A 80 8.60 16.15 -4.78
N ARG A 81 8.89 17.01 -5.77
CA ARG A 81 8.95 16.65 -7.19
C ARG A 81 10.16 15.79 -7.54
N GLU A 82 11.20 15.79 -6.68
CA GLU A 82 12.41 14.98 -6.90
C GLU A 82 12.27 13.57 -6.31
N SER A 83 11.89 13.48 -5.05
CA SER A 83 11.71 12.18 -4.38
C SER A 83 10.38 11.52 -4.71
N CYS A 84 9.42 12.25 -5.28
CA CYS A 84 8.03 11.83 -5.49
C CYS A 84 7.32 11.39 -4.19
N ARG A 85 7.72 11.96 -3.08
CA ARG A 85 7.18 11.69 -1.75
C ARG A 85 6.50 12.93 -1.17
N CYS A 86 5.59 12.69 -0.22
CA CYS A 86 4.97 13.78 0.52
C CYS A 86 5.98 14.43 1.48
N GLY A 87 6.14 15.74 1.41
CA GLY A 87 7.05 16.51 2.28
C GLY A 87 6.62 16.51 3.74
N ASP A 88 5.32 16.45 4.02
CA ASP A 88 4.79 16.30 5.38
C ASP A 88 3.73 15.19 5.45
N TYR A 89 4.19 13.95 5.36
CA TYR A 89 3.30 12.80 5.32
C TYR A 89 2.47 12.60 6.60
N GLN A 90 3.01 12.99 7.76
CA GLN A 90 2.32 12.76 9.03
C GLN A 90 1.18 13.75 9.26
N HIS A 91 1.40 15.04 8.93
CA HIS A 91 0.46 16.14 9.13
C HIS A 91 -0.22 16.59 7.83
N ARG A 92 -0.06 15.82 6.75
CA ARG A 92 -0.58 16.18 5.40
C ARG A 92 -2.04 16.60 5.38
N ARG A 93 -2.85 16.08 6.29
CA ARG A 93 -4.28 16.45 6.38
C ARG A 93 -4.55 17.76 7.07
N ASP A 94 -3.56 18.31 7.78
CA ASP A 94 -3.66 19.63 8.36
C ASP A 94 -3.46 20.69 7.27
N HIS A 95 -2.70 20.35 6.21
CA HIS A 95 -2.44 21.20 5.06
C HIS A 95 -3.41 20.93 3.91
N VAL A 96 -3.74 19.66 3.67
CA VAL A 96 -4.60 19.18 2.59
C VAL A 96 -5.68 18.29 3.20
N PRO A 97 -6.82 18.85 3.67
CA PRO A 97 -7.88 18.10 4.38
C PRO A 97 -8.43 16.91 3.59
N ASP A 98 -8.50 17.05 2.26
CA ASP A 98 -9.00 16.01 1.35
C ASP A 98 -7.98 14.91 1.05
N CYS A 99 -6.76 15.03 1.57
CA CYS A 99 -5.73 14.01 1.39
C CYS A 99 -6.20 12.66 1.93
N ILE A 100 -6.21 11.67 1.06
CA ILE A 100 -6.71 10.32 1.40
C ILE A 100 -5.63 9.53 2.14
N ARG A 101 -5.99 9.05 3.33
CA ARG A 101 -5.23 8.00 3.98
C ARG A 101 -5.65 6.66 3.37
N LEU A 102 -4.76 6.06 2.59
CA LEU A 102 -5.01 4.78 1.96
C LEU A 102 -5.11 3.67 3.02
N THR A 103 -6.23 2.98 3.04
CA THR A 103 -6.50 1.80 3.88
C THR A 103 -7.05 0.69 3.01
N LEU A 104 -7.05 -0.54 3.51
CA LEU A 104 -7.62 -1.68 2.78
C LEU A 104 -9.09 -1.46 2.39
N THR A 105 -9.88 -0.86 3.28
CA THR A 105 -11.29 -0.55 3.00
C THR A 105 -11.39 0.47 1.86
N LYS A 106 -10.69 1.60 1.98
CA LYS A 106 -10.71 2.65 0.96
C LYS A 106 -10.14 2.21 -0.39
N LEU A 107 -9.18 1.28 -0.38
CA LEU A 107 -8.57 0.77 -1.61
C LEU A 107 -9.59 0.16 -2.57
N LYS A 108 -10.65 -0.45 -2.04
CA LYS A 108 -11.73 -1.06 -2.83
C LYS A 108 -12.63 -0.03 -3.52
N ASP A 109 -12.74 1.16 -2.93
CA ASP A 109 -13.63 2.23 -3.41
C ASP A 109 -12.90 3.20 -4.35
N ILE A 110 -11.58 3.28 -4.24
CA ILE A 110 -10.76 4.24 -5.01
C ILE A 110 -10.52 3.73 -6.43
N ARG A 111 -11.10 4.40 -7.43
CA ARG A 111 -10.96 4.04 -8.86
C ARG A 111 -9.83 4.74 -9.60
N TRP A 112 -9.29 5.81 -9.02
CA TRP A 112 -8.30 6.66 -9.66
C TRP A 112 -6.83 6.26 -9.38
N LEU A 113 -6.58 5.28 -8.54
CA LEU A 113 -5.22 4.79 -8.35
C LEU A 113 -4.68 4.19 -9.66
N PRO A 114 -3.39 4.40 -9.95
CA PRO A 114 -2.80 3.81 -11.16
C PRO A 114 -2.94 2.28 -11.16
N PRO A 115 -3.23 1.65 -12.29
CA PRO A 115 -3.31 0.18 -12.36
C PRO A 115 -1.94 -0.50 -12.12
N THR A 116 -0.86 0.28 -12.10
CA THR A 116 0.50 -0.15 -11.74
C THR A 116 0.82 0.03 -10.27
N CYS A 117 -0.09 0.63 -9.49
CA CYS A 117 0.09 0.85 -8.06
C CYS A 117 0.23 -0.49 -7.32
N ALA A 118 1.22 -0.59 -6.43
CA ALA A 118 1.50 -1.81 -5.68
C ALA A 118 0.29 -2.28 -4.85
N TYR A 119 -0.45 -1.36 -4.24
CA TYR A 119 -1.67 -1.69 -3.50
C TYR A 119 -2.75 -2.29 -4.40
N VAL A 120 -2.97 -1.69 -5.58
CA VAL A 120 -3.94 -2.19 -6.57
C VAL A 120 -3.53 -3.56 -7.11
N LEU A 121 -2.25 -3.75 -7.41
CA LEU A 121 -1.72 -5.04 -7.86
C LEU A 121 -1.92 -6.12 -6.79
N ARG A 122 -1.57 -5.82 -5.53
CA ARG A 122 -1.69 -6.79 -4.44
C ARG A 122 -3.14 -7.10 -4.09
N GLU A 123 -4.03 -6.12 -4.13
CA GLU A 123 -5.47 -6.33 -3.96
C GLU A 123 -6.04 -7.26 -5.05
N ALA A 124 -5.59 -7.11 -6.29
CA ALA A 124 -5.95 -7.98 -7.41
C ALA A 124 -5.22 -9.34 -7.40
N GLY A 125 -4.49 -9.70 -6.34
CA GLY A 125 -3.71 -10.94 -6.26
C GLY A 125 -2.51 -11.01 -7.22
N LYS A 126 -2.11 -9.88 -7.80
CA LYS A 126 -0.99 -9.80 -8.75
C LYS A 126 0.34 -9.57 -8.02
N PRO A 127 1.47 -9.99 -8.61
CA PRO A 127 2.79 -9.67 -8.08
C PRO A 127 3.06 -8.16 -8.14
N LEU A 128 4.02 -7.69 -7.33
CA LEU A 128 4.56 -6.34 -7.46
C LEU A 128 5.18 -6.16 -8.84
N ALA A 129 5.20 -4.92 -9.31
CA ALA A 129 5.85 -4.57 -10.56
C ALA A 129 7.37 -4.82 -10.47
N PRO A 130 8.06 -5.25 -11.55
CA PRO A 130 9.49 -5.58 -11.50
C PRO A 130 10.40 -4.43 -11.05
N TRP A 131 9.99 -3.18 -11.29
CA TRP A 131 10.73 -1.99 -10.84
C TRP A 131 10.51 -1.64 -9.36
N HIS A 132 9.61 -2.38 -8.67
CA HIS A 132 9.32 -2.04 -7.28
C HIS A 132 10.59 -2.13 -6.44
N PRO A 133 10.89 -1.12 -5.59
CA PRO A 133 12.12 -1.11 -4.77
C PRO A 133 12.30 -2.34 -3.88
N LEU A 134 11.22 -2.97 -3.43
CA LEU A 134 11.27 -4.23 -2.67
C LEU A 134 11.80 -5.42 -3.50
N LEU A 135 11.68 -5.38 -4.83
CA LEU A 135 12.18 -6.42 -5.74
C LEU A 135 13.53 -6.06 -6.32
N SER A 136 13.71 -4.82 -6.75
CA SER A 136 14.95 -4.36 -7.38
C SER A 136 16.07 -4.05 -6.39
N GLY A 137 15.71 -3.77 -5.12
CA GLY A 137 16.65 -3.27 -4.12
C GLY A 137 17.08 -1.80 -4.35
N ASP A 138 16.49 -1.13 -5.34
CA ASP A 138 16.89 0.20 -5.77
C ASP A 138 15.70 1.17 -5.73
N PRO A 139 15.73 2.21 -4.88
CA PRO A 139 14.65 3.19 -4.75
C PRO A 139 14.40 3.99 -6.04
N ASP A 140 15.39 4.14 -6.91
CA ASP A 140 15.26 4.90 -8.16
C ASP A 140 14.71 4.06 -9.33
N SER A 141 14.54 2.77 -9.16
CA SER A 141 14.04 1.88 -10.21
C SER A 141 12.66 2.28 -10.75
N VAL A 142 11.76 2.78 -9.91
CA VAL A 142 10.44 3.31 -10.29
C VAL A 142 10.55 4.53 -11.23
N HIS A 143 11.55 5.36 -11.01
CA HIS A 143 11.80 6.54 -11.84
C HIS A 143 12.40 6.15 -13.19
N ARG A 144 13.39 5.26 -13.20
CA ARG A 144 13.98 4.72 -14.46
C ARG A 144 12.97 3.92 -15.27
N ALA A 145 12.02 3.26 -14.62
CA ALA A 145 10.92 2.59 -15.30
C ALA A 145 9.95 3.55 -16.01
N GLY A 146 10.07 4.86 -15.78
CA GLY A 146 9.24 5.88 -16.41
C GLY A 146 7.78 5.88 -15.96
N VAL A 147 7.49 5.32 -14.77
CA VAL A 147 6.14 5.26 -14.20
C VAL A 147 5.89 6.30 -13.12
N SER A 148 6.93 6.93 -12.61
CA SER A 148 6.83 8.00 -11.60
C SER A 148 6.54 9.36 -12.22
N VAL A 149 6.20 10.31 -11.35
CA VAL A 149 5.94 11.70 -11.74
C VAL A 149 7.19 12.57 -11.80
N ARG A 150 8.37 12.04 -11.43
CA ARG A 150 9.64 12.77 -11.46
C ARG A 150 9.89 13.35 -12.87
N GLY A 151 10.14 14.67 -12.93
CA GLY A 151 10.37 15.39 -14.17
C GLY A 151 9.15 15.55 -15.09
N ARG A 152 7.93 15.30 -14.56
CA ARG A 152 6.67 15.37 -15.34
C ARG A 152 5.60 16.22 -14.66
N VAL A 153 5.86 16.73 -13.47
CA VAL A 153 5.01 17.70 -12.80
C VAL A 153 5.35 19.07 -13.32
N GLU A 154 4.35 19.77 -13.85
CA GLU A 154 4.49 21.11 -14.43
C GLU A 154 4.25 22.21 -13.39
N ALA A 155 3.29 22.00 -12.49
CA ALA A 155 2.91 22.94 -11.45
C ALA A 155 2.42 22.20 -10.19
N ASP A 156 2.29 22.91 -9.07
CA ASP A 156 1.49 22.45 -7.96
C ASP A 156 0.10 23.12 -7.93
N GLU A 157 -0.81 22.57 -7.12
CA GLU A 157 -2.21 23.01 -7.07
C GLU A 157 -2.41 24.45 -6.61
N THR A 158 -1.39 25.07 -6.00
CA THR A 158 -1.44 26.48 -5.56
C THR A 158 -1.05 27.46 -6.64
N GLU A 159 -0.45 26.97 -7.72
CA GLU A 159 0.03 27.76 -8.87
C GLU A 159 -1.01 27.84 -10.00
N ILE A 160 -2.08 27.03 -9.96
CA ILE A 160 -3.03 26.87 -11.07
C ILE A 160 -4.46 27.14 -10.60
N GLU A 161 -5.18 27.94 -11.35
CA GLU A 161 -6.62 28.10 -11.13
C GLU A 161 -7.39 26.83 -11.53
N ILE A 162 -8.50 26.58 -10.84
CA ILE A 162 -9.31 25.36 -11.05
C ILE A 162 -9.80 25.25 -12.50
N ASP A 163 -10.20 26.37 -13.08
CA ASP A 163 -10.72 26.43 -14.46
C ASP A 163 -9.66 26.11 -15.52
N ASP A 164 -8.37 26.26 -15.20
CA ASP A 164 -7.25 25.97 -16.09
C ASP A 164 -6.77 24.51 -15.99
N LEU A 165 -7.19 23.77 -14.97
CA LEU A 165 -6.77 22.36 -14.76
C LEU A 165 -6.97 21.44 -15.96
N PRO A 166 -8.02 21.60 -16.81
CA PRO A 166 -8.20 20.77 -18.00
C PRO A 166 -7.03 20.83 -18.98
N ASP A 167 -6.32 21.96 -19.08
CA ASP A 167 -5.16 22.13 -19.97
C ASP A 167 -3.95 21.29 -19.53
N PHE A 168 -3.95 20.88 -18.29
CA PHE A 168 -2.91 20.06 -17.67
C PHE A 168 -3.21 18.56 -17.70
N ILE A 169 -4.30 18.11 -18.33
CA ILE A 169 -4.60 16.67 -18.46
C ILE A 169 -3.47 16.00 -19.23
N ARG A 170 -2.96 14.90 -18.66
CA ARG A 170 -1.86 14.13 -19.27
C ARG A 170 -2.19 12.64 -19.29
N LEU A 171 -1.70 11.97 -20.33
CA LEU A 171 -1.77 10.52 -20.42
C LEU A 171 -0.65 9.89 -19.62
N TRP A 172 -1.02 9.09 -18.63
CA TRP A 172 -0.08 8.36 -17.79
C TRP A 172 -0.06 6.87 -18.15
N PRO A 173 1.10 6.19 -18.01
CA PRO A 173 1.18 4.77 -18.30
C PRO A 173 0.15 3.94 -17.53
N LYS A 174 -0.70 3.21 -18.26
CA LYS A 174 -1.68 2.26 -17.71
C LYS A 174 -1.17 0.83 -17.71
N ARG A 175 -0.04 0.57 -18.36
CA ARG A 175 0.59 -0.76 -18.50
C ARG A 175 2.06 -0.68 -18.14
N TRP A 176 2.63 -1.82 -17.84
CA TRP A 176 4.07 -1.94 -17.60
C TRP A 176 4.83 -1.58 -18.87
N PRO A 177 5.88 -0.77 -18.75
CA PRO A 177 6.73 -0.44 -19.89
C PRO A 177 7.39 -1.72 -20.42
N LYS A 178 7.24 -2.01 -21.71
CA LYS A 178 7.79 -3.23 -22.31
C LYS A 178 9.33 -3.26 -22.35
N LYS A 179 9.98 -2.12 -22.20
CA LYS A 179 11.44 -1.94 -22.32
C LYS A 179 12.07 -1.26 -21.09
N ALA A 180 11.38 -1.19 -19.97
CA ALA A 180 11.99 -0.62 -18.78
C ALA A 180 13.15 -1.53 -18.32
N ARG A 181 14.35 -0.96 -18.27
CA ARG A 181 15.53 -1.59 -17.65
C ARG A 181 15.48 -1.22 -16.16
N TYR A 182 15.32 -2.22 -15.34
CA TYR A 182 15.29 -2.06 -13.89
C TYR A 182 16.67 -2.28 -13.30
#